data_f8f7e3f2ac19f01c3540c4a8adf576f1
#
_entry.id   f8f7e3f2ac19f01c3540c4a8adf576f1
#
_cell.length_a   1.000
_cell.length_b   1.000
_cell.length_c   1.000
_cell.angle_alpha   90.00
_cell.angle_beta   90.00
_cell.angle_gamma   90.00
#
_symmetry.space_group_name_H-M   'P 1'
#
loop_
_entity.id
_entity.type
_entity.pdbx_description
1 polymer ?
#
loop_
_entity_poly.entity_id
_entity_poly.type
_entity_poly.pdbx_seq_one_letter_code
_entity_poly.pdbx_strand_id
1 'polypeptide(L)'
;ALREAGGTLMTLWLGQDGFDYPFQADYARLWDAAAEALSALAAHDPGLDLSLEYKPDEPRAFALLPDAATTLLMIAEVGAPNLGVTLDFAHSLYAGEMPAAAATLIARRSRLLGVHLNDAYGRRDDGLAAGSIHPVQTLELLMALDRIGYRGALYFDTFPDAVGLDPVAECAASIGAVEALSRAADRLRGDPALAAAAAAGDAVAAQRIVQAALYGAGP
;
A
#
# COMPACT_ATOMS: atom_id res chain seq x y z
N ALA A 1 -2.35 -5.52 -25.64
CA ALA A 1 -2.59 -4.08 -25.34
C ALA A 1 -1.53 -3.51 -24.41
N LEU A 2 -1.41 -3.93 -23.11
CA LEU A 2 -0.44 -3.33 -22.16
C LEU A 2 1.01 -3.44 -22.64
N ARG A 3 1.45 -4.63 -23.09
CA ARG A 3 2.81 -4.86 -23.62
C ARG A 3 3.09 -4.07 -24.89
N GLU A 4 2.12 -3.91 -25.76
CA GLU A 4 2.21 -3.09 -26.98
C GLU A 4 2.40 -1.61 -26.65
N ALA A 5 1.85 -1.16 -25.51
CA ALA A 5 2.05 0.17 -24.97
C ALA A 5 3.37 0.32 -24.18
N GLY A 6 4.19 -0.73 -24.11
CA GLY A 6 5.45 -0.73 -23.35
C GLY A 6 5.30 -0.99 -21.85
N GLY A 7 4.11 -1.33 -21.36
CA GLY A 7 3.85 -1.63 -19.96
C GLY A 7 4.47 -2.97 -19.54
N THR A 8 4.97 -3.02 -18.30
CA THR A 8 5.63 -4.19 -17.71
C THR A 8 4.98 -4.66 -16.42
N LEU A 9 4.04 -3.90 -15.89
CA LEU A 9 3.30 -4.18 -14.66
C LEU A 9 1.80 -3.97 -14.90
N MET A 10 0.99 -4.92 -14.42
CA MET A 10 -0.46 -4.80 -14.36
C MET A 10 -0.92 -4.97 -12.91
N THR A 11 -1.59 -3.97 -12.37
CA THR A 11 -2.24 -4.05 -11.06
C THR A 11 -3.66 -4.61 -11.22
N LEU A 12 -4.00 -5.54 -10.36
CA LEU A 12 -5.29 -6.23 -10.31
C LEU A 12 -5.93 -5.94 -8.95
N TRP A 13 -7.01 -5.21 -8.95
CA TRP A 13 -7.92 -5.08 -7.83
C TRP A 13 -9.13 -6.00 -8.05
N LEU A 14 -9.34 -6.96 -7.13
CA LEU A 14 -10.42 -7.94 -7.22
C LEU A 14 -11.70 -7.42 -6.55
N GLY A 15 -12.18 -6.25 -6.98
CA GLY A 15 -13.25 -5.52 -6.31
C GLY A 15 -14.61 -6.22 -6.28
N GLN A 16 -14.87 -7.17 -7.18
CA GLN A 16 -16.12 -7.94 -7.19
C GLN A 16 -16.01 -9.32 -6.54
N ASP A 17 -14.79 -9.75 -6.23
CA ASP A 17 -14.54 -11.01 -5.56
C ASP A 17 -14.77 -10.85 -4.05
N GLY A 18 -15.47 -11.81 -3.47
CA GLY A 18 -15.89 -11.75 -2.10
C GLY A 18 -17.36 -12.07 -1.91
N PHE A 19 -17.96 -11.61 -0.82
CA PHE A 19 -19.37 -11.91 -0.48
C PHE A 19 -19.95 -10.83 0.44
N ASP A 20 -21.30 -10.81 0.54
CA ASP A 20 -22.04 -9.86 1.36
C ASP A 20 -22.82 -10.55 2.48
N TYR A 21 -23.25 -11.81 2.27
CA TYR A 21 -24.08 -12.56 3.19
C TYR A 21 -23.49 -13.92 3.56
N PRO A 22 -23.72 -14.41 4.77
CA PRO A 22 -23.46 -15.79 5.12
C PRO A 22 -24.20 -16.74 4.15
N PHE A 23 -23.56 -17.86 3.78
CA PHE A 23 -24.06 -18.85 2.83
C PHE A 23 -24.24 -18.35 1.38
N GLN A 24 -23.77 -17.16 1.05
CA GLN A 24 -23.79 -16.64 -0.32
C GLN A 24 -22.78 -17.34 -1.22
N ALA A 25 -21.66 -17.79 -0.67
CA ALA A 25 -20.56 -18.41 -1.40
C ALA A 25 -20.07 -19.69 -0.72
N ASP A 26 -19.57 -20.61 -1.54
CA ASP A 26 -18.65 -21.64 -1.08
C ASP A 26 -17.26 -21.02 -1.00
N TYR A 27 -16.76 -20.80 0.21
CA TYR A 27 -15.52 -20.05 0.45
C TYR A 27 -14.29 -20.75 -0.11
N ALA A 28 -14.25 -22.10 -0.06
CA ALA A 28 -13.15 -22.87 -0.63
C ALA A 28 -13.13 -22.71 -2.15
N ARG A 29 -14.28 -22.90 -2.80
CA ARG A 29 -14.40 -22.73 -4.24
C ARG A 29 -14.11 -21.31 -4.71
N LEU A 30 -14.49 -20.29 -3.93
CA LEU A 30 -14.20 -18.90 -4.24
C LEU A 30 -12.69 -18.64 -4.25
N TRP A 31 -11.99 -19.18 -3.25
CA TRP A 31 -10.54 -19.12 -3.14
C TRP A 31 -9.84 -19.87 -4.28
N ASP A 32 -10.23 -21.12 -4.51
CA ASP A 32 -9.66 -21.97 -5.57
C ASP A 32 -9.82 -21.33 -6.96
N ALA A 33 -11.01 -20.78 -7.26
CA ALA A 33 -11.27 -20.11 -8.53
C ALA A 33 -10.37 -18.88 -8.75
N ALA A 34 -10.12 -18.09 -7.69
CA ALA A 34 -9.20 -16.95 -7.76
C ALA A 34 -7.75 -17.43 -7.98
N ALA A 35 -7.30 -18.46 -7.25
CA ALA A 35 -5.96 -19.03 -7.42
C ALA A 35 -5.75 -19.60 -8.83
N GLU A 36 -6.73 -20.32 -9.37
CA GLU A 36 -6.70 -20.82 -10.76
C GLU A 36 -6.63 -19.69 -11.78
N ALA A 37 -7.45 -18.64 -11.63
CA ALA A 37 -7.46 -17.50 -12.52
C ALA A 37 -6.12 -16.73 -12.48
N LEU A 38 -5.57 -16.49 -11.30
CA LEU A 38 -4.28 -15.81 -11.13
C LEU A 38 -3.13 -16.65 -11.71
N SER A 39 -3.15 -17.96 -11.51
CA SER A 39 -2.19 -18.89 -12.11
C SER A 39 -2.23 -18.84 -13.65
N ALA A 40 -3.43 -18.83 -14.21
CA ALA A 40 -3.63 -18.75 -15.67
C ALA A 40 -3.15 -17.40 -16.23
N LEU A 41 -3.45 -16.29 -15.54
CA LEU A 41 -2.98 -14.96 -15.92
C LEU A 41 -1.46 -14.84 -15.85
N ALA A 42 -0.84 -15.33 -14.78
CA ALA A 42 0.60 -15.31 -14.62
C ALA A 42 1.33 -16.15 -15.66
N ALA A 43 0.77 -17.29 -16.05
CA ALA A 43 1.30 -18.17 -17.09
C ALA A 43 1.09 -17.62 -18.51
N HIS A 44 0.09 -16.75 -18.73
CA HIS A 44 -0.23 -16.21 -20.05
C HIS A 44 0.90 -15.32 -20.60
N ASP A 45 1.49 -14.49 -19.76
CA ASP A 45 2.69 -13.70 -20.12
C ASP A 45 3.65 -13.65 -18.92
N PRO A 46 4.60 -14.61 -18.84
CA PRO A 46 5.57 -14.65 -17.74
C PRO A 46 6.52 -13.44 -17.68
N GLY A 47 6.59 -12.66 -18.75
CA GLY A 47 7.37 -11.41 -18.82
C GLY A 47 6.62 -10.17 -18.31
N LEU A 48 5.34 -10.31 -17.94
CA LEU A 48 4.53 -9.25 -17.36
C LEU A 48 4.41 -9.48 -15.86
N ASP A 49 4.80 -8.49 -15.06
CA ASP A 49 4.54 -8.52 -13.63
C ASP A 49 3.05 -8.27 -13.36
N LEU A 50 2.46 -9.09 -12.49
CA LEU A 50 1.10 -8.95 -12.00
C LEU A 50 1.14 -8.55 -10.53
N SER A 51 0.40 -7.53 -10.16
CA SER A 51 0.36 -7.02 -8.79
C SER A 51 -1.05 -7.09 -8.23
N LEU A 52 -1.22 -7.75 -7.09
CA LEU A 52 -2.50 -7.78 -6.40
C LEU A 52 -2.61 -6.58 -5.49
N GLU A 53 -3.64 -5.78 -5.69
CA GLU A 53 -4.02 -4.70 -4.80
C GLU A 53 -5.15 -5.19 -3.90
N TYR A 54 -4.90 -5.26 -2.59
CA TYR A 54 -5.89 -5.68 -1.63
C TYR A 54 -6.71 -4.52 -1.08
N LYS A 55 -7.95 -4.83 -0.68
CA LYS A 55 -8.86 -3.89 -0.03
C LYS A 55 -9.81 -4.67 0.88
N PRO A 56 -10.10 -4.22 2.11
CA PRO A 56 -10.89 -4.98 3.08
C PRO A 56 -12.32 -5.28 2.63
N ASP A 57 -12.96 -4.30 2.04
CA ASP A 57 -14.34 -4.36 1.50
C ASP A 57 -14.51 -3.32 0.37
N GLU A 58 -15.75 -3.00 0.00
CA GLU A 58 -16.10 -2.11 -1.11
C GLU A 58 -15.65 -2.64 -2.50
N PRO A 59 -16.61 -2.95 -3.39
CA PRO A 59 -18.07 -2.82 -3.21
C PRO A 59 -18.70 -3.98 -2.44
N ARG A 60 -17.99 -5.08 -2.20
CA ARG A 60 -18.48 -6.21 -1.37
C ARG A 60 -18.30 -5.90 0.10
N ALA A 61 -19.18 -6.46 0.95
CA ALA A 61 -19.05 -6.33 2.40
C ALA A 61 -17.80 -7.05 2.95
N PHE A 62 -17.36 -8.10 2.26
CA PHE A 62 -16.14 -8.84 2.58
C PHE A 62 -15.38 -9.14 1.28
N ALA A 63 -14.21 -8.54 1.12
CA ALA A 63 -13.34 -8.83 -0.02
C ALA A 63 -12.66 -10.20 0.15
N LEU A 64 -12.28 -10.82 -0.97
CA LEU A 64 -11.51 -12.08 -0.95
C LEU A 64 -10.08 -11.85 -0.44
N LEU A 65 -9.47 -10.73 -0.81
CA LEU A 65 -8.13 -10.31 -0.38
C LEU A 65 -8.24 -9.02 0.45
N PRO A 66 -8.55 -9.12 1.76
CA PRO A 66 -8.86 -7.95 2.58
C PRO A 66 -7.61 -7.26 3.16
N ASP A 67 -6.47 -7.94 3.22
CA ASP A 67 -5.26 -7.49 3.88
C ASP A 67 -3.98 -8.07 3.26
N ALA A 68 -2.83 -7.55 3.67
CA ALA A 68 -1.54 -8.01 3.18
C ALA A 68 -1.28 -9.48 3.48
N ALA A 69 -1.66 -9.99 4.65
CA ALA A 69 -1.38 -11.36 5.04
C ALA A 69 -2.18 -12.37 4.19
N THR A 70 -3.46 -12.11 3.99
CA THR A 70 -4.33 -12.95 3.14
C THR A 70 -3.86 -12.92 1.68
N THR A 71 -3.45 -11.74 1.19
CA THR A 71 -2.90 -11.60 -0.16
C THR A 71 -1.60 -12.40 -0.34
N LEU A 72 -0.72 -12.38 0.66
CA LEU A 72 0.50 -13.19 0.64
C LEU A 72 0.23 -14.70 0.69
N LEU A 73 -0.83 -15.15 1.37
CA LEU A 73 -1.27 -16.56 1.31
C LEU A 73 -1.69 -16.93 -0.10
N MET A 74 -2.50 -16.12 -0.78
CA MET A 74 -2.90 -16.35 -2.17
C MET A 74 -1.68 -16.42 -3.11
N ILE A 75 -0.75 -15.47 -2.98
CA ILE A 75 0.48 -15.45 -3.78
C ILE A 75 1.32 -16.71 -3.55
N ALA A 76 1.43 -17.15 -2.30
CA ALA A 76 2.18 -18.36 -1.96
C ALA A 76 1.55 -19.63 -2.55
N GLU A 77 0.22 -19.71 -2.59
CA GLU A 77 -0.51 -20.80 -3.18
C GLU A 77 -0.38 -20.84 -4.70
N VAL A 78 -0.51 -19.69 -5.37
CA VAL A 78 -0.32 -19.57 -6.82
C VAL A 78 1.14 -19.87 -7.21
N GLY A 79 2.11 -19.43 -6.42
CA GLY A 79 3.52 -19.75 -6.60
C GLY A 79 4.16 -19.14 -7.86
N ALA A 80 3.51 -18.21 -8.54
CA ALA A 80 4.02 -17.62 -9.77
C ALA A 80 5.07 -16.54 -9.47
N PRO A 81 6.27 -16.57 -10.10
CA PRO A 81 7.36 -15.66 -9.79
C PRO A 81 7.12 -14.21 -10.24
N ASN A 82 6.21 -14.01 -11.19
CA ASN A 82 5.80 -12.70 -11.71
C ASN A 82 4.57 -12.12 -10.98
N LEU A 83 4.14 -12.72 -9.87
CA LEU A 83 3.05 -12.22 -9.04
C LEU A 83 3.61 -11.53 -7.79
N GLY A 84 3.04 -10.38 -7.44
CA GLY A 84 3.43 -9.59 -6.27
C GLY A 84 2.27 -8.74 -5.75
N VAL A 85 2.57 -7.72 -4.98
CA VAL A 85 1.57 -6.87 -4.29
C VAL A 85 1.74 -5.41 -4.66
N THR A 86 0.65 -4.73 -4.90
CA THR A 86 0.51 -3.27 -4.79
C THR A 86 -0.06 -2.95 -3.41
N LEU A 87 0.68 -2.18 -2.63
CA LEU A 87 0.21 -1.65 -1.36
C LEU A 87 -0.43 -0.29 -1.60
N ASP A 88 -1.72 -0.19 -1.32
CA ASP A 88 -2.41 1.10 -1.22
C ASP A 88 -2.41 1.55 0.24
N PHE A 89 -2.02 2.82 0.47
CA PHE A 89 -1.88 3.37 1.81
C PHE A 89 -3.22 3.45 2.54
N ALA A 90 -4.27 3.95 1.87
CA ALA A 90 -5.60 4.06 2.46
C ALA A 90 -6.21 2.67 2.72
N HIS A 91 -6.03 1.71 1.80
CA HIS A 91 -6.50 0.34 1.98
C HIS A 91 -5.83 -0.34 3.17
N SER A 92 -4.52 -0.12 3.37
CA SER A 92 -3.79 -0.64 4.52
C SER A 92 -4.30 -0.05 5.84
N LEU A 93 -4.51 1.28 5.92
CA LEU A 93 -5.15 1.91 7.08
C LEU A 93 -6.56 1.36 7.34
N TYR A 94 -7.33 1.18 6.29
CA TYR A 94 -8.70 0.66 6.33
C TYR A 94 -8.73 -0.81 6.79
N ALA A 95 -7.74 -1.61 6.39
CA ALA A 95 -7.52 -2.97 6.90
C ALA A 95 -7.08 -3.03 8.37
N GLY A 96 -6.88 -1.88 9.01
CA GLY A 96 -6.35 -1.79 10.37
C GLY A 96 -4.86 -2.13 10.47
N GLU A 97 -4.15 -2.07 9.36
CA GLU A 97 -2.71 -2.31 9.30
C GLU A 97 -1.92 -1.02 9.52
N MET A 98 -0.63 -1.18 9.84
CA MET A 98 0.35 -0.11 9.75
C MET A 98 1.04 -0.22 8.39
N PRO A 99 0.89 0.76 7.45
CA PRO A 99 1.37 0.63 6.09
C PRO A 99 2.86 0.28 5.96
N ALA A 100 3.70 0.83 6.83
CA ALA A 100 5.14 0.52 6.87
C ALA A 100 5.42 -0.95 7.28
N ALA A 101 4.63 -1.50 8.20
CA ALA A 101 4.72 -2.90 8.60
C ALA A 101 4.24 -3.83 7.49
N ALA A 102 3.12 -3.51 6.84
CA ALA A 102 2.58 -4.24 5.69
C ALA A 102 3.61 -4.26 4.53
N ALA A 103 4.18 -3.11 4.15
CA ALA A 103 5.22 -3.03 3.11
C ALA A 103 6.44 -3.91 3.44
N THR A 104 6.87 -3.89 4.71
CA THR A 104 7.99 -4.70 5.17
C THR A 104 7.68 -6.20 5.11
N LEU A 105 6.47 -6.61 5.50
CA LEU A 105 6.02 -8.00 5.43
C LEU A 105 5.95 -8.47 3.98
N ILE A 106 5.36 -7.67 3.10
CA ILE A 106 5.25 -7.95 1.67
C ILE A 106 6.65 -8.18 1.07
N ALA A 107 7.59 -7.26 1.31
CA ALA A 107 8.95 -7.37 0.79
C ALA A 107 9.73 -8.59 1.32
N ARG A 108 9.40 -9.08 2.51
CA ARG A 108 10.01 -10.29 3.09
C ARG A 108 9.47 -11.59 2.51
N ARG A 109 8.27 -11.60 1.99
CA ARG A 109 7.54 -12.81 1.60
C ARG A 109 7.24 -12.90 0.13
N SER A 110 7.21 -11.75 -0.55
CA SER A 110 6.89 -11.62 -1.96
C SER A 110 7.61 -10.40 -2.55
N ARG A 111 7.07 -9.87 -3.64
CA ARG A 111 7.53 -8.66 -4.32
C ARG A 111 6.56 -7.51 -4.06
N LEU A 112 7.05 -6.39 -3.55
CA LEU A 112 6.29 -5.14 -3.55
C LEU A 112 6.50 -4.50 -4.93
N LEU A 113 5.48 -4.53 -5.77
CA LEU A 113 5.53 -4.11 -7.17
C LEU A 113 5.00 -2.70 -7.39
N GLY A 114 4.04 -2.28 -6.58
CA GLY A 114 3.44 -0.96 -6.64
C GLY A 114 3.15 -0.38 -5.26
N VAL A 115 3.11 0.94 -5.17
CA VAL A 115 2.65 1.67 -4.00
C VAL A 115 1.72 2.78 -4.46
N HIS A 116 0.47 2.72 -4.02
CA HIS A 116 -0.48 3.80 -4.16
C HIS A 116 -0.45 4.68 -2.91
N LEU A 117 -0.31 5.98 -3.13
CA LEU A 117 -0.30 7.00 -2.08
C LEU A 117 -1.56 7.83 -2.19
N ASN A 118 -2.27 7.88 -1.11
CA ASN A 118 -3.47 8.66 -0.83
C ASN A 118 -3.55 8.86 0.67
N ASP A 119 -4.69 9.27 1.18
CA ASP A 119 -4.98 9.28 2.61
C ASP A 119 -6.46 8.98 2.86
N ALA A 120 -6.80 8.58 4.07
CA ALA A 120 -8.15 8.21 4.46
C ALA A 120 -8.33 8.33 5.97
N TYR A 121 -9.57 8.29 6.43
CA TYR A 121 -9.89 8.22 7.86
C TYR A 121 -9.94 6.77 8.42
N GLY A 122 -9.53 5.77 7.63
CA GLY A 122 -9.47 4.37 8.02
C GLY A 122 -10.84 3.70 8.22
N ARG A 123 -11.90 4.23 7.59
CA ARG A 123 -13.26 3.70 7.64
C ARG A 123 -13.78 3.23 6.29
N ARG A 124 -13.14 3.69 5.26
CA ARG A 124 -13.40 3.40 3.85
C ARG A 124 -12.21 3.93 3.05
N ASP A 125 -12.23 3.68 1.77
CA ASP A 125 -11.32 4.30 0.83
C ASP A 125 -11.80 5.72 0.52
N ASP A 126 -11.21 6.71 1.20
CA ASP A 126 -11.58 8.11 1.02
C ASP A 126 -10.90 8.79 -0.18
N GLY A 127 -9.77 8.24 -0.66
CA GLY A 127 -9.01 8.78 -1.79
C GLY A 127 -8.56 10.23 -1.60
N LEU A 128 -8.15 10.60 -0.38
CA LEU A 128 -7.72 11.96 -0.03
C LEU A 128 -6.28 12.21 -0.47
N ALA A 129 -5.90 13.49 -0.56
CA ALA A 129 -4.54 13.91 -0.88
C ALA A 129 -3.51 13.27 0.08
N ALA A 130 -2.42 12.76 -0.48
CA ALA A 130 -1.39 12.03 0.26
C ALA A 130 -0.80 12.85 1.43
N GLY A 131 -0.72 12.23 2.61
CA GLY A 131 -0.18 12.86 3.81
C GLY A 131 -1.03 13.96 4.45
N SER A 132 -2.31 14.09 4.02
CA SER A 132 -3.19 15.15 4.53
C SER A 132 -3.76 14.84 5.93
N ILE A 133 -3.91 13.58 6.28
CA ILE A 133 -4.48 13.11 7.55
C ILE A 133 -3.43 12.36 8.38
N HIS A 134 -2.62 11.50 7.74
CA HIS A 134 -1.64 10.61 8.40
C HIS A 134 -0.20 10.90 7.97
N PRO A 135 0.32 12.14 8.11
CA PRO A 135 1.68 12.47 7.65
C PRO A 135 2.78 11.67 8.37
N VAL A 136 2.58 11.25 9.63
CA VAL A 136 3.55 10.45 10.37
C VAL A 136 3.63 9.04 9.82
N GLN A 137 2.49 8.41 9.54
CA GLN A 137 2.44 7.07 8.95
C GLN A 137 2.94 7.07 7.51
N THR A 138 2.65 8.13 6.73
CA THR A 138 3.20 8.31 5.38
C THR A 138 4.73 8.44 5.43
N LEU A 139 5.28 9.24 6.37
CA LEU A 139 6.72 9.34 6.60
C LEU A 139 7.33 7.98 6.95
N GLU A 140 6.69 7.22 7.85
CA GLU A 140 7.17 5.90 8.25
C GLU A 140 7.19 4.94 7.06
N LEU A 141 6.13 4.95 6.21
CA LEU A 141 6.09 4.18 4.98
C LEU A 141 7.25 4.55 4.05
N LEU A 142 7.47 5.84 3.77
CA LEU A 142 8.58 6.29 2.91
C LEU A 142 9.95 5.79 3.43
N MET A 143 10.17 5.85 4.74
CA MET A 143 11.38 5.30 5.37
C MET A 143 11.46 3.77 5.26
N ALA A 144 10.33 3.07 5.37
CA ALA A 144 10.28 1.62 5.19
C ALA A 144 10.58 1.23 3.74
N LEU A 145 10.03 1.95 2.76
CA LEU A 145 10.30 1.74 1.33
C LEU A 145 11.79 1.90 1.00
N ASP A 146 12.45 2.90 1.59
CA ASP A 146 13.90 3.07 1.43
C ASP A 146 14.68 1.89 2.03
N ARG A 147 14.33 1.44 3.25
CA ARG A 147 14.99 0.31 3.92
C ARG A 147 14.86 -1.02 3.18
N ILE A 148 13.70 -1.28 2.56
CA ILE A 148 13.49 -2.50 1.76
C ILE A 148 14.02 -2.37 0.34
N GLY A 149 14.56 -1.20 -0.03
CA GLY A 149 15.13 -0.96 -1.36
C GLY A 149 14.10 -0.84 -2.47
N TYR A 150 12.86 -0.42 -2.17
CA TYR A 150 11.84 -0.19 -3.18
C TYR A 150 12.28 0.91 -4.16
N ARG A 151 12.12 0.65 -5.48
CA ARG A 151 12.49 1.58 -6.56
C ARG A 151 11.38 1.71 -7.61
N GLY A 152 10.20 1.21 -7.30
CA GLY A 152 9.03 1.34 -8.16
C GLY A 152 8.42 2.75 -8.11
N ALA A 153 7.38 2.94 -8.90
CA ALA A 153 6.63 4.20 -8.90
C ALA A 153 5.83 4.37 -7.61
N LEU A 154 5.69 5.61 -7.17
CA LEU A 154 4.68 6.04 -6.20
C LEU A 154 3.55 6.65 -7.01
N TYR A 155 2.38 6.05 -6.99
CA TYR A 155 1.22 6.46 -7.74
C TYR A 155 0.21 7.11 -6.80
N PHE A 156 -0.36 8.26 -7.18
CA PHE A 156 -1.44 8.88 -6.42
C PHE A 156 -2.78 8.29 -6.85
N ASP A 157 -3.41 7.54 -5.96
CA ASP A 157 -4.76 7.01 -6.13
C ASP A 157 -5.73 7.81 -5.28
N THR A 158 -6.15 8.95 -5.83
CA THR A 158 -6.97 9.95 -5.14
C THR A 158 -8.23 10.23 -5.94
N PHE A 159 -9.28 10.72 -5.26
CA PHE A 159 -10.62 10.90 -5.85
C PHE A 159 -11.09 12.37 -5.84
N PRO A 160 -10.33 13.31 -6.41
CA PRO A 160 -10.69 14.74 -6.41
C PRO A 160 -12.03 15.00 -7.06
N ASP A 161 -12.37 14.27 -8.12
CA ASP A 161 -13.62 14.44 -8.89
C ASP A 161 -14.87 14.11 -8.07
N ALA A 162 -14.75 13.19 -7.11
CA ALA A 162 -15.88 12.77 -6.26
C ALA A 162 -16.43 13.91 -5.39
N VAL A 163 -15.60 14.92 -5.11
CA VAL A 163 -15.96 16.08 -4.28
C VAL A 163 -15.82 17.41 -5.02
N GLY A 164 -15.56 17.37 -6.35
CA GLY A 164 -15.47 18.55 -7.20
C GLY A 164 -14.21 19.40 -6.97
N LEU A 165 -13.13 18.80 -6.52
CA LEU A 165 -11.81 19.45 -6.41
C LEU A 165 -11.13 19.48 -7.79
N ASP A 166 -10.22 20.45 -7.97
CA ASP A 166 -9.34 20.48 -9.12
C ASP A 166 -8.27 19.37 -9.03
N PRO A 167 -8.28 18.34 -9.91
CA PRO A 167 -7.37 17.22 -9.83
C PRO A 167 -5.90 17.61 -10.03
N VAL A 168 -5.63 18.70 -10.76
CA VAL A 168 -4.26 19.19 -10.96
C VAL A 168 -3.74 19.84 -9.68
N ALA A 169 -4.56 20.66 -9.03
CA ALA A 169 -4.19 21.30 -7.76
C ALA A 169 -4.04 20.25 -6.64
N GLU A 170 -4.90 19.25 -6.59
CA GLU A 170 -4.84 18.17 -5.61
C GLU A 170 -3.58 17.31 -5.80
N CYS A 171 -3.27 16.91 -7.04
CA CYS A 171 -2.06 16.18 -7.35
C CYS A 171 -0.79 17.00 -7.00
N ALA A 172 -0.77 18.30 -7.28
CA ALA A 172 0.33 19.18 -6.91
C ALA A 172 0.49 19.27 -5.38
N ALA A 173 -0.62 19.29 -4.63
CA ALA A 173 -0.59 19.26 -3.16
C ALA A 173 -0.02 17.94 -2.64
N SER A 174 -0.44 16.80 -3.20
CA SER A 174 0.08 15.47 -2.88
C SER A 174 1.59 15.36 -3.15
N ILE A 175 2.05 15.84 -4.31
CA ILE A 175 3.49 15.91 -4.64
C ILE A 175 4.23 16.73 -3.58
N GLY A 176 3.76 17.93 -3.28
CA GLY A 176 4.40 18.83 -2.29
C GLY A 176 4.49 18.20 -0.90
N ALA A 177 3.44 17.50 -0.46
CA ALA A 177 3.43 16.76 0.81
C ALA A 177 4.45 15.62 0.81
N VAL A 178 4.46 14.78 -0.22
CA VAL A 178 5.40 13.64 -0.32
C VAL A 178 6.85 14.11 -0.40
N GLU A 179 7.14 15.18 -1.13
CA GLU A 179 8.48 15.78 -1.16
C GLU A 179 8.91 16.33 0.21
N ALA A 180 8.00 16.98 0.95
CA ALA A 180 8.29 17.47 2.29
C ALA A 180 8.57 16.33 3.26
N LEU A 181 7.76 15.26 3.21
CA LEU A 181 7.95 14.06 4.01
C LEU A 181 9.23 13.30 3.62
N SER A 182 9.56 13.24 2.34
CA SER A 182 10.83 12.65 1.87
C SER A 182 12.04 13.40 2.41
N ARG A 183 12.00 14.74 2.43
CA ARG A 183 13.06 15.53 3.08
C ARG A 183 13.16 15.29 4.59
N ALA A 184 12.03 15.01 5.26
CA ALA A 184 12.05 14.60 6.66
C ALA A 184 12.64 13.18 6.82
N ALA A 185 12.30 12.24 5.96
CA ALA A 185 12.88 10.91 5.92
C ALA A 185 14.41 10.96 5.72
N ASP A 186 14.89 11.83 4.84
CA ASP A 186 16.34 12.02 4.63
C ASP A 186 17.06 12.50 5.88
N ARG A 187 16.44 13.39 6.68
CA ARG A 187 17.02 13.84 7.98
C ARG A 187 17.06 12.72 9.01
N LEU A 188 16.11 11.79 8.97
CA LEU A 188 16.01 10.65 9.88
C LEU A 188 16.82 9.43 9.44
N ARG A 189 17.29 9.43 8.18
CA ARG A 189 18.04 8.31 7.62
C ARG A 189 19.32 8.07 8.40
N GLY A 190 19.44 6.87 9.00
CA GLY A 190 20.61 6.49 9.78
C GLY A 190 20.75 7.23 11.12
N ASP A 191 19.71 7.93 11.61
CA ASP A 191 19.74 8.57 12.91
C ASP A 191 19.93 7.52 14.04
N PRO A 192 21.05 7.56 14.78
CA PRO A 192 21.35 6.54 15.78
C PRO A 192 20.43 6.66 17.02
N ALA A 193 19.91 7.85 17.32
CA ALA A 193 19.00 8.05 18.46
C ALA A 193 17.63 7.46 18.14
N LEU A 194 17.12 7.62 16.90
CA LEU A 194 15.89 6.98 16.45
C LEU A 194 16.03 5.45 16.44
N ALA A 195 17.17 4.93 15.95
CA ALA A 195 17.45 3.49 15.96
C ALA A 195 17.50 2.93 17.38
N ALA A 196 18.15 3.62 18.31
CA ALA A 196 18.23 3.23 19.72
C ALA A 196 16.86 3.26 20.41
N ALA A 197 16.06 4.30 20.17
CA ALA A 197 14.69 4.41 20.69
C ALA A 197 13.81 3.26 20.18
N ALA A 198 13.86 2.96 18.89
CA ALA A 198 13.13 1.84 18.30
C ALA A 198 13.55 0.48 18.88
N ALA A 199 14.85 0.24 19.04
CA ALA A 199 15.37 -0.99 19.62
C ALA A 199 14.98 -1.19 21.11
N ALA A 200 14.86 -0.07 21.85
CA ALA A 200 14.41 -0.07 23.24
C ALA A 200 12.89 -0.11 23.42
N GLY A 201 12.11 0.04 22.33
CA GLY A 201 10.66 0.20 22.40
C GLY A 201 10.23 1.54 23.02
N ASP A 202 11.13 2.53 23.05
CA ASP A 202 10.84 3.86 23.59
C ASP A 202 10.11 4.72 22.55
N ALA A 203 8.78 4.54 22.50
CA ALA A 203 7.93 5.27 21.60
C ALA A 203 7.95 6.79 21.82
N VAL A 204 8.14 7.24 23.07
CA VAL A 204 8.15 8.70 23.37
C VAL A 204 9.42 9.34 22.83
N ALA A 205 10.57 8.71 23.02
CA ALA A 205 11.83 9.21 22.46
C ALA A 205 11.76 9.20 20.92
N ALA A 206 11.27 8.12 20.29
CA ALA A 206 11.11 8.04 18.85
C ALA A 206 10.20 9.15 18.32
N GLN A 207 9.03 9.38 18.95
CA GLN A 207 8.09 10.42 18.53
C GLN A 207 8.68 11.82 18.63
N ARG A 208 9.46 12.13 19.67
CA ARG A 208 10.15 13.45 19.78
C ARG A 208 11.10 13.70 18.62
N ILE A 209 11.88 12.67 18.23
CA ILE A 209 12.81 12.77 17.11
C ILE A 209 12.07 12.97 15.79
N VAL A 210 11.00 12.20 15.56
CA VAL A 210 10.15 12.28 14.36
C VAL A 210 9.46 13.66 14.29
N GLN A 211 8.88 14.14 15.39
CA GLN A 211 8.24 15.46 15.45
C GLN A 211 9.23 16.60 15.17
N ALA A 212 10.45 16.52 15.71
CA ALA A 212 11.48 17.49 15.40
C ALA A 212 11.85 17.51 13.90
N ALA A 213 11.87 16.34 13.26
CA ALA A 213 12.11 16.25 11.82
C ALA A 213 10.93 16.78 10.97
N LEU A 214 9.70 16.62 11.43
CA LEU A 214 8.50 17.07 10.71
C LEU A 214 8.22 18.56 10.90
N TYR A 215 8.29 19.02 12.14
CA TYR A 215 7.79 20.36 12.52
C TYR A 215 8.89 21.34 12.93
N GLY A 216 10.14 20.91 12.90
CA GLY A 216 11.27 21.66 13.47
C GLY A 216 11.43 21.38 14.97
N ALA A 217 12.62 21.65 15.50
CA ALA A 217 12.85 21.57 16.95
C ALA A 217 11.90 22.58 17.63
N GLY A 218 11.04 22.09 18.50
CA GLY A 218 10.29 22.94 19.41
C GLY A 218 11.25 23.72 20.32
N PRO A 219 10.77 24.80 20.92
CA PRO A 219 11.57 25.58 21.86
C PRO A 219 12.04 24.75 23.06
#